data_39758dbb9596cf44051784261eeb068d
#
_entry.id   39758dbb9596cf44051784261eeb068d
#
_cell.length_a   1.000
_cell.length_b   1.000
_cell.length_c   1.000
_cell.angle_alpha   90.00
_cell.angle_beta   90.00
_cell.angle_gamma   90.00
#
_symmetry.space_group_name_H-M   'P 1'
#
loop_
_entity.id
_entity.type
_entity.pdbx_description
1 polymer ?
#
loop_
_entity_poly.entity_id
_entity_poly.type
_entity_poly.pdbx_seq_one_letter_code
_entity_poly.pdbx_strand_id
1 'polypeptide(L)'
;MMVFMIIFFIISVILESLVSNLIVNFIPFFIPCFIVIFTSLKINGDSFYKTLIIAGIIYDLMYTNQVILNALLFCFYGFLVSLILKTSKNFMLCFLSYTVICLINVFVNFIIPVMQNNVMINSIVHKISFSIPINISYFVIAYLLF
;
A
#
# COMPACT_ATOMS: atom_id res chain seq x y z
N MET A 1 18.10 9.71 -4.90
CA MET A 1 17.26 8.66 -4.27
C MET A 1 15.94 9.22 -3.73
N MET A 2 15.96 10.27 -2.90
CA MET A 2 14.71 10.84 -2.31
C MET A 2 13.72 11.36 -3.36
N VAL A 3 14.20 12.04 -4.41
CA VAL A 3 13.36 12.52 -5.52
C VAL A 3 12.67 11.37 -6.26
N PHE A 4 13.39 10.27 -6.54
CA PHE A 4 12.82 9.09 -7.16
C PHE A 4 11.70 8.46 -6.34
N MET A 5 11.83 8.45 -5.01
CA MET A 5 10.79 7.90 -4.13
C MET A 5 9.54 8.80 -4.10
N ILE A 6 9.72 10.11 -4.13
CA ILE A 6 8.59 11.04 -4.24
C ILE A 6 7.87 10.83 -5.58
N ILE A 7 8.61 10.71 -6.67
CA ILE A 7 8.03 10.44 -8.00
C ILE A 7 7.29 9.10 -7.98
N PHE A 8 7.89 8.05 -7.42
CA PHE A 8 7.26 6.74 -7.33
C PHE A 8 5.98 6.76 -6.49
N PHE A 9 5.99 7.50 -5.37
CA PHE A 9 4.78 7.72 -4.57
C PHE A 9 3.68 8.41 -5.37
N ILE A 10 4.00 9.51 -6.05
CA ILE A 10 3.04 10.25 -6.87
C ILE A 10 2.47 9.37 -7.99
N ILE A 11 3.32 8.59 -8.66
CA ILE A 11 2.90 7.65 -9.70
C ILE A 11 1.96 6.60 -9.10
N SER A 12 2.30 6.02 -7.94
CA SER A 12 1.46 5.02 -7.28
C SER A 12 0.07 5.59 -6.93
N VAL A 13 0.01 6.82 -6.42
CA VAL A 13 -1.24 7.52 -6.08
C VAL A 13 -2.08 7.80 -7.34
N ILE A 14 -1.46 8.32 -8.40
CA ILE A 14 -2.15 8.59 -9.68
C ILE A 14 -2.69 7.30 -10.29
N LEU A 15 -1.88 6.24 -10.34
CA LEU A 15 -2.30 4.94 -10.88
C LEU A 15 -3.44 4.35 -10.04
N GLU A 16 -3.37 4.46 -8.71
CA GLU A 16 -4.43 4.00 -7.82
C GLU A 16 -5.76 4.70 -8.13
N SER A 17 -5.73 6.03 -8.30
CA SER A 17 -6.89 6.82 -8.68
C SER A 17 -7.43 6.47 -10.07
N LEU A 18 -6.56 6.42 -11.08
CA LEU A 18 -6.96 6.13 -12.44
C LEU A 18 -7.57 4.73 -12.58
N VAL A 19 -6.90 3.73 -12.01
CA VAL A 19 -7.35 2.33 -12.14
C VAL A 19 -8.63 2.09 -11.36
N SER A 20 -8.78 2.67 -10.16
CA SER A 20 -10.03 2.56 -9.37
C SER A 20 -11.21 3.22 -10.07
N ASN A 21 -11.00 4.29 -10.82
CA ASN A 21 -12.04 4.97 -11.58
C ASN A 21 -12.39 4.27 -12.91
N LEU A 22 -11.41 3.66 -13.57
CA LEU A 22 -11.59 2.99 -14.86
C LEU A 22 -12.16 1.58 -14.70
N ILE A 23 -11.82 0.88 -13.62
CA ILE A 23 -12.19 -0.52 -13.41
C ILE A 23 -13.03 -0.64 -12.14
N VAL A 24 -14.35 -0.63 -12.30
CA VAL A 24 -15.34 -0.62 -11.19
C VAL A 24 -15.16 -1.76 -10.17
N ASN A 25 -14.55 -2.88 -10.57
CA ASN A 25 -14.34 -4.06 -9.71
C ASN A 25 -12.88 -4.26 -9.30
N PHE A 26 -12.05 -3.22 -9.36
CA PHE A 26 -10.65 -3.29 -9.02
C PHE A 26 -10.35 -2.65 -7.67
N ILE A 27 -9.52 -3.33 -6.87
CA ILE A 27 -8.96 -2.79 -5.62
C ILE A 27 -7.45 -2.66 -5.81
N PRO A 28 -6.94 -1.43 -5.97
CA PRO A 28 -5.52 -1.19 -6.13
C PRO A 28 -4.78 -1.34 -4.79
N PHE A 29 -3.58 -1.94 -4.83
CA PHE A 29 -2.65 -2.02 -3.71
C PHE A 29 -1.29 -1.42 -4.08
N PHE A 30 -1.29 -0.31 -4.82
CA PHE A 30 -0.06 0.34 -5.29
C PHE A 30 0.65 1.08 -4.16
N ILE A 31 -0.09 1.67 -3.24
CA ILE A 31 0.49 2.31 -2.04
C ILE A 31 1.15 1.29 -1.09
N PRO A 32 0.55 0.13 -0.75
CA PRO A 32 1.26 -0.94 -0.07
C PRO A 32 2.57 -1.35 -0.75
N CYS A 33 2.58 -1.46 -2.07
CA CYS A 33 3.79 -1.74 -2.85
C CYS A 33 4.86 -0.66 -2.65
N PHE A 34 4.48 0.62 -2.74
CA PHE A 34 5.38 1.74 -2.48
C PHE A 34 6.01 1.63 -1.08
N ILE A 35 5.23 1.36 -0.04
CA ILE A 35 5.74 1.28 1.34
C ILE A 35 6.77 0.16 1.48
N VAL A 36 6.52 -1.02 0.88
CA VAL A 36 7.45 -2.15 0.94
C VAL A 36 8.77 -1.81 0.25
N ILE A 37 8.73 -1.29 -0.96
CA ILE A 37 9.92 -0.93 -1.73
C ILE A 37 10.68 0.19 -1.03
N PHE A 38 9.99 1.23 -0.56
CA PHE A 38 10.58 2.32 0.20
C PHE A 38 11.31 1.82 1.44
N THR A 39 10.70 0.88 2.19
CA THR A 39 11.33 0.28 3.37
C THR A 39 12.52 -0.60 2.99
N SER A 40 12.45 -1.33 1.88
CA SER A 40 13.53 -2.21 1.41
C SER A 40 14.80 -1.45 1.06
N LEU A 41 14.69 -0.22 0.59
CA LEU A 41 15.82 0.63 0.18
C LEU A 41 16.62 1.24 1.35
N LYS A 42 16.24 0.92 2.60
CA LYS A 42 16.95 1.43 3.81
C LYS A 42 17.18 2.94 3.82
N ILE A 43 16.13 3.70 3.77
CA ILE A 43 16.23 5.10 4.17
C ILE A 43 16.23 5.10 5.70
N ASN A 44 17.40 5.22 6.29
CA ASN A 44 17.61 5.12 7.73
C ASN A 44 17.06 6.34 8.48
N GLY A 45 16.48 6.09 9.65
CA GLY A 45 16.27 7.07 10.69
C GLY A 45 14.94 7.81 10.67
N ASP A 46 14.89 8.92 11.40
CA ASP A 46 13.70 9.76 11.59
C ASP A 46 13.09 10.28 10.29
N SER A 47 13.90 10.43 9.23
CA SER A 47 13.45 10.84 7.91
C SER A 47 12.49 9.83 7.27
N PHE A 48 12.65 8.53 7.54
CA PHE A 48 11.80 7.48 7.00
C PHE A 48 10.34 7.63 7.47
N TYR A 49 10.14 7.68 8.78
CA TYR A 49 8.79 7.82 9.34
C TYR A 49 8.15 9.17 9.01
N LYS A 50 8.94 10.25 8.98
CA LYS A 50 8.47 11.57 8.54
C LYS A 50 7.91 11.51 7.11
N THR A 51 8.60 10.81 6.21
CA THR A 51 8.14 10.63 4.82
C THR A 51 6.84 9.83 4.77
N LEU A 52 6.70 8.75 5.55
CA LEU A 52 5.47 7.96 5.61
C LEU A 52 4.30 8.76 6.19
N ILE A 53 4.52 9.58 7.21
CA ILE A 53 3.50 10.46 7.78
C ILE A 53 3.03 11.46 6.73
N ILE A 54 3.95 12.14 6.06
CA ILE A 54 3.62 13.12 5.01
C ILE A 54 2.86 12.44 3.86
N ALA A 55 3.33 11.28 3.41
CA ALA A 55 2.65 10.50 2.37
C ALA A 55 1.23 10.10 2.79
N GLY A 56 1.04 9.65 4.03
CA GLY A 56 -0.27 9.30 4.56
C GLY A 56 -1.21 10.49 4.68
N ILE A 57 -0.71 11.66 5.12
CA ILE A 57 -1.50 12.90 5.18
C ILE A 57 -1.92 13.33 3.77
N ILE A 58 -1.01 13.29 2.79
CA ILE A 58 -1.34 13.62 1.39
C ILE A 58 -2.42 12.66 0.87
N TYR A 59 -2.29 11.37 1.15
CA TYR A 59 -3.29 10.38 0.76
C TYR A 59 -4.64 10.65 1.40
N ASP A 60 -4.69 10.96 2.70
CA ASP A 60 -5.92 11.30 3.41
C ASP A 60 -6.61 12.53 2.81
N LEU A 61 -5.85 13.59 2.51
CA LEU A 61 -6.37 14.80 1.89
C LEU A 61 -6.94 14.57 0.48
N MET A 62 -6.42 13.58 -0.25
CA MET A 62 -6.86 13.29 -1.62
C MET A 62 -8.05 12.32 -1.70
N TYR A 63 -8.15 11.36 -0.78
CA TYR A 63 -9.06 10.22 -0.93
C TYR A 63 -10.00 9.99 0.24
N THR A 64 -9.73 10.53 1.40
CA THR A 64 -10.54 10.29 2.59
C THR A 64 -10.97 11.60 3.24
N ASN A 65 -12.07 11.57 3.95
CA ASN A 65 -12.49 12.70 4.79
C ASN A 65 -11.86 12.63 6.21
N GLN A 66 -10.88 11.74 6.40
CA GLN A 66 -10.23 11.49 7.71
C GLN A 66 -8.77 11.91 7.61
N VAL A 67 -8.35 12.88 8.39
CA VAL A 67 -7.05 13.58 8.21
C VAL A 67 -5.83 12.85 8.76
N ILE A 68 -5.92 11.75 9.51
CA ILE A 68 -4.75 11.17 10.20
C ILE A 68 -4.69 9.64 10.10
N LEU A 69 -5.74 9.00 9.65
CA LEU A 69 -5.85 7.53 9.69
C LEU A 69 -4.77 6.84 8.84
N ASN A 70 -4.62 7.25 7.58
CA ASN A 70 -3.65 6.64 6.68
C ASN A 70 -2.20 7.03 7.04
N ALA A 71 -1.98 8.19 7.64
CA ALA A 71 -0.67 8.54 8.18
C ALA A 71 -0.22 7.55 9.27
N LEU A 72 -1.11 7.19 10.18
CA LEU A 72 -0.83 6.17 11.21
C LEU A 72 -0.68 4.77 10.60
N LEU A 73 -1.55 4.40 9.66
CA LEU A 73 -1.47 3.12 8.97
C LEU A 73 -0.17 2.97 8.18
N PHE A 74 0.28 4.01 7.47
CA PHE A 74 1.54 3.95 6.71
C PHE A 74 2.76 3.79 7.63
N CYS A 75 2.77 4.46 8.77
CA CYS A 75 3.80 4.26 9.79
C CYS A 75 3.77 2.83 10.35
N PHE A 76 2.60 2.31 10.63
CA PHE A 76 2.43 0.94 11.10
C PHE A 76 2.89 -0.08 10.05
N TYR A 77 2.52 0.11 8.78
CA TYR A 77 2.99 -0.73 7.68
C TYR A 77 4.52 -0.68 7.54
N GLY A 78 5.09 0.53 7.56
CA GLY A 78 6.54 0.70 7.51
C GLY A 78 7.26 0.01 8.67
N PHE A 79 6.71 0.05 9.87
CA PHE A 79 7.22 -0.66 11.03
C PHE A 79 7.17 -2.18 10.83
N LEU A 80 6.02 -2.75 10.41
CA LEU A 80 5.86 -4.17 10.15
C LEU A 80 6.86 -4.66 9.07
N VAL A 81 6.95 -3.94 7.95
CA VAL A 81 7.90 -4.28 6.89
C VAL A 81 9.32 -4.25 7.39
N SER A 82 9.69 -3.24 8.19
CA SER A 82 11.03 -3.12 8.75
C SER A 82 11.39 -4.30 9.67
N LEU A 83 10.42 -4.84 10.40
CA LEU A 83 10.60 -6.04 11.21
C LEU A 83 10.83 -7.28 10.35
N ILE A 84 10.04 -7.47 9.28
CA ILE A 84 10.16 -8.63 8.38
C ILE A 84 11.49 -8.58 7.61
N LEU A 85 11.87 -7.39 7.12
CA LEU A 85 13.08 -7.20 6.32
C LEU A 85 14.36 -7.02 7.15
N LYS A 86 14.28 -7.15 8.48
CA LYS A 86 15.43 -7.00 9.37
C LYS A 86 16.54 -8.03 9.08
N THR A 87 16.17 -9.24 8.72
CA THR A 87 17.10 -10.35 8.49
C THR A 87 17.72 -10.34 7.10
N SER A 88 16.93 -10.14 6.08
CA SER A 88 17.39 -10.04 4.69
C SER A 88 16.40 -9.27 3.82
N LYS A 89 16.87 -8.84 2.63
CA LYS A 89 16.08 -8.06 1.68
C LYS A 89 15.83 -8.83 0.38
N ASN A 90 15.63 -10.12 0.49
CA ASN A 90 15.37 -10.98 -0.64
C ASN A 90 13.96 -10.71 -1.19
N PHE A 91 13.78 -10.94 -2.50
CA PHE A 91 12.48 -10.84 -3.17
C PHE A 91 11.36 -11.53 -2.40
N MET A 92 11.59 -12.75 -1.89
CA MET A 92 10.59 -13.52 -1.14
C MET A 92 10.11 -12.81 0.12
N LEU A 93 11.00 -12.17 0.88
CA LEU A 93 10.62 -11.43 2.08
C LEU A 93 9.93 -10.10 1.75
N CYS A 94 10.32 -9.43 0.68
CA CYS A 94 9.61 -8.26 0.18
C CYS A 94 8.20 -8.63 -0.28
N PHE A 95 8.05 -9.74 -1.02
CA PHE A 95 6.75 -10.24 -1.46
C PHE A 95 5.87 -10.67 -0.28
N LEU A 96 6.44 -11.36 0.71
CA LEU A 96 5.74 -11.70 1.95
C LEU A 96 5.26 -10.44 2.69
N SER A 97 6.12 -9.45 2.83
CA SER A 97 5.75 -8.17 3.45
C SER A 97 4.62 -7.48 2.71
N TYR A 98 4.68 -7.49 1.38
CA TYR A 98 3.64 -6.93 0.53
C TYR A 98 2.29 -7.63 0.76
N THR A 99 2.27 -8.96 0.74
CA THR A 99 1.04 -9.73 0.96
C THR A 99 0.44 -9.49 2.34
N VAL A 100 1.27 -9.43 3.39
CA VAL A 100 0.82 -9.12 4.76
C VAL A 100 0.16 -7.74 4.83
N ILE A 101 0.79 -6.71 4.25
CA ILE A 101 0.20 -5.35 4.25
C ILE A 101 -1.09 -5.32 3.45
N CYS A 102 -1.15 -5.97 2.29
CA CYS A 102 -2.38 -6.04 1.49
C CYS A 102 -3.53 -6.70 2.29
N LEU A 103 -3.26 -7.78 3.03
CA LEU A 103 -4.26 -8.42 3.88
C LEU A 103 -4.76 -7.49 4.99
N ILE A 104 -3.86 -6.78 5.66
CA ILE A 104 -4.24 -5.82 6.70
C ILE A 104 -5.05 -4.67 6.09
N ASN A 105 -4.64 -4.16 4.93
CA ASN A 105 -5.36 -3.08 4.23
C ASN A 105 -6.77 -3.51 3.81
N VAL A 106 -6.94 -4.73 3.30
CA VAL A 106 -8.27 -5.31 3.02
C VAL A 106 -9.10 -5.41 4.30
N PHE A 107 -8.52 -5.90 5.37
CA PHE A 107 -9.23 -6.03 6.64
C PHE A 107 -9.72 -4.67 7.16
N VAL A 108 -8.85 -3.68 7.21
CA VAL A 108 -9.17 -2.35 7.75
C VAL A 108 -10.16 -1.60 6.86
N ASN A 109 -9.93 -1.57 5.55
CA ASN A 109 -10.68 -0.69 4.65
C ASN A 109 -11.94 -1.34 4.04
N PHE A 110 -12.08 -2.66 4.10
CA PHE A 110 -13.21 -3.36 3.50
C PHE A 110 -13.99 -4.21 4.50
N ILE A 111 -13.34 -5.03 5.31
CA ILE A 111 -14.05 -5.95 6.21
C ILE A 111 -14.72 -5.19 7.35
N ILE A 112 -14.03 -4.25 7.98
CA ILE A 112 -14.61 -3.45 9.07
C ILE A 112 -15.85 -2.66 8.61
N PRO A 113 -15.80 -1.89 7.51
CA PRO A 113 -17.00 -1.21 6.98
C PRO A 113 -18.13 -2.15 6.57
N VAL A 114 -17.82 -3.34 6.06
CA VAL A 114 -18.83 -4.36 5.71
C VAL A 114 -19.57 -4.86 6.94
N MET A 115 -18.86 -5.13 8.03
CA MET A 115 -19.47 -5.55 9.29
C MET A 115 -20.40 -4.48 9.87
N GLN A 116 -20.13 -3.21 9.60
CA GLN A 116 -20.98 -2.07 10.04
C GLN A 116 -22.20 -1.86 9.15
N ASN A 117 -22.10 -2.11 7.84
CA ASN A 117 -23.10 -1.70 6.84
C ASN A 117 -23.85 -2.85 6.16
N ASN A 118 -23.68 -4.10 6.58
CA ASN A 118 -24.33 -5.30 5.98
C ASN A 118 -24.12 -5.43 4.45
N VAL A 119 -23.03 -4.92 3.91
CA VAL A 119 -22.69 -5.07 2.48
C VAL A 119 -22.31 -6.52 2.19
N MET A 120 -22.71 -7.05 1.03
CA MET A 120 -22.44 -8.45 0.69
C MET A 120 -20.91 -8.73 0.58
N ILE A 121 -20.41 -9.57 1.46
CA ILE A 121 -18.97 -10.01 1.49
C ILE A 121 -18.55 -10.61 0.14
N ASN A 122 -19.45 -11.33 -0.54
CA ASN A 122 -19.17 -11.96 -1.84
C ASN A 122 -18.72 -10.97 -2.91
N SER A 123 -19.25 -9.75 -2.93
CA SER A 123 -18.84 -8.71 -3.89
C SER A 123 -17.39 -8.26 -3.67
N ILE A 124 -16.95 -8.19 -2.42
CA ILE A 124 -15.59 -7.80 -2.06
C ILE A 124 -14.60 -8.91 -2.41
N VAL A 125 -14.93 -10.15 -2.10
CA VAL A 125 -14.08 -11.30 -2.46
C VAL A 125 -13.86 -11.37 -3.97
N HIS A 126 -14.91 -11.15 -4.76
CA HIS A 126 -14.80 -11.12 -6.22
C HIS A 126 -13.87 -9.99 -6.70
N LYS A 127 -14.01 -8.78 -6.15
CA LYS A 127 -13.15 -7.63 -6.47
C LYS A 127 -11.69 -7.90 -6.13
N ILE A 128 -11.42 -8.47 -4.96
CA ILE A 128 -10.06 -8.81 -4.54
C ILE A 128 -9.45 -9.83 -5.50
N SER A 129 -10.17 -10.92 -5.80
CA SER A 129 -9.69 -11.98 -6.69
C SER A 129 -9.35 -11.46 -8.08
N PHE A 130 -10.18 -10.57 -8.64
CA PHE A 130 -9.91 -9.92 -9.93
C PHE A 130 -8.68 -9.01 -9.89
N SER A 131 -8.41 -8.38 -8.76
CA SER A 131 -7.32 -7.41 -8.61
C SER A 131 -5.94 -8.04 -8.39
N ILE A 132 -5.88 -9.29 -7.92
CA ILE A 132 -4.62 -9.98 -7.57
C ILE A 132 -3.60 -9.98 -8.72
N PRO A 133 -3.92 -10.38 -9.96
CA PRO A 133 -2.91 -10.47 -11.03
C PRO A 133 -2.27 -9.12 -11.34
N ILE A 134 -3.06 -8.05 -11.38
CA ILE A 134 -2.58 -6.70 -11.71
C ILE A 134 -1.69 -6.17 -10.58
N ASN A 135 -2.11 -6.35 -9.33
CA ASN A 135 -1.34 -5.91 -8.17
C ASN A 135 -0.01 -6.66 -8.03
N ILE A 136 0.01 -7.97 -8.29
CA ILE A 136 1.26 -8.76 -8.31
C ILE A 136 2.18 -8.30 -9.44
N SER A 137 1.64 -8.10 -10.64
CA SER A 137 2.43 -7.61 -11.78
C SER A 137 3.06 -6.25 -11.48
N TYR A 138 2.29 -5.34 -10.88
CA TYR A 138 2.81 -4.04 -10.46
C TYR A 138 3.93 -4.18 -9.44
N PHE A 139 3.77 -5.04 -8.42
CA PHE A 139 4.80 -5.27 -7.41
C PHE A 139 6.10 -5.82 -8.03
N VAL A 140 5.99 -6.80 -8.93
CA VAL A 140 7.17 -7.39 -9.61
C VAL A 140 7.89 -6.34 -10.44
N ILE A 141 7.17 -5.55 -11.24
CA ILE A 141 7.76 -4.47 -12.05
C ILE A 141 8.45 -3.44 -11.14
N ALA A 142 7.78 -2.99 -10.09
CA ALA A 142 8.32 -2.02 -9.17
C ALA A 142 9.58 -2.56 -8.45
N TYR A 143 9.57 -3.83 -8.02
CA TYR A 143 10.74 -4.47 -7.40
C TYR A 143 11.93 -4.59 -8.33
N LEU A 144 11.71 -4.81 -9.62
CA LEU A 144 12.78 -4.90 -10.63
C LEU A 144 13.37 -3.53 -11.00
N LEU A 145 12.61 -2.46 -10.82
CA LEU A 145 13.06 -1.08 -11.11
C LEU A 145 13.87 -0.46 -9.97
N PHE A 146 13.71 -0.94 -8.76
CA PHE A 146 14.33 -0.41 -7.54
C PHE A 146 15.15 -1.44 -6.78
#